data_8a18e65f62d3a96b6ec7c97c14f87530
#
_entry.id   8a18e65f62d3a96b6ec7c97c14f87530
#
_cell.length_a   1.000
_cell.length_b   1.000
_cell.length_c   1.000
_cell.angle_alpha   90.00
_cell.angle_beta   90.00
_cell.angle_gamma   90.00
#
_symmetry.space_group_name_H-M   'P 1'
#
loop_
_entity.id
_entity.type
_entity.pdbx_description
1 polymer ?
#
loop_
_entity_poly.entity_id
_entity_poly.type
_entity_poly.pdbx_seq_one_letter_code
_entity_poly.pdbx_strand_id
1 'polypeptide(L)'
;ILSAGTPQLAAHAVGWLRDGGTLNVFAGFHPDPVMPLDLNAVYHRELTVVSSYSPALEDLREALEFIVSGRVDVTFADQRVYGLERFNDAVADVRARRVTKAILAPLVEARR
;
A
#
# COMPACT_ATOMS: atom_id res chain seq x y z
N ILE A 1 9.09 -4.56 -4.98
CA ILE A 1 8.34 -4.24 -3.76
C ILE A 1 7.02 -4.99 -3.80
N LEU A 2 6.73 -5.77 -2.75
CA LEU A 2 5.47 -6.47 -2.58
C LEU A 2 4.51 -5.57 -1.79
N SER A 3 3.67 -4.84 -2.52
CA SER A 3 2.75 -3.83 -1.97
C SER A 3 1.34 -4.36 -1.66
N ALA A 4 1.08 -5.65 -1.94
CA ALA A 4 -0.17 -6.32 -1.61
C ALA A 4 0.12 -7.65 -0.92
N GLY A 5 -0.44 -7.84 0.28
CA GLY A 5 -0.20 -8.99 1.15
C GLY A 5 -1.15 -10.16 0.84
N THR A 6 -1.10 -10.72 -0.36
CA THR A 6 -1.84 -11.94 -0.68
C THR A 6 -0.90 -13.15 -0.77
N PRO A 7 -1.31 -14.33 -0.29
CA PRO A 7 -0.51 -15.55 -0.35
C PRO A 7 -0.03 -15.88 -1.77
N GLN A 8 -0.88 -15.68 -2.76
CA GLN A 8 -0.58 -15.96 -4.17
C GLN A 8 0.55 -15.06 -4.70
N LEU A 9 0.48 -13.75 -4.41
CA LEU A 9 1.52 -12.81 -4.85
C LEU A 9 2.87 -13.13 -4.19
N ALA A 10 2.86 -13.45 -2.90
CA ALA A 10 4.09 -13.76 -2.20
C ALA A 10 4.72 -15.08 -2.69
N ALA A 11 3.92 -16.11 -2.96
CA ALA A 11 4.42 -17.37 -3.52
C ALA A 11 5.13 -17.18 -4.88
N HIS A 12 4.68 -16.22 -5.69
CA HIS A 12 5.29 -15.94 -7.00
C HIS A 12 6.43 -14.91 -6.95
N ALA A 13 6.47 -14.07 -5.90
CA ALA A 13 7.37 -12.93 -5.85
C ALA A 13 8.85 -13.28 -5.97
N VAL A 14 9.28 -14.40 -5.40
CA VAL A 14 10.65 -14.91 -5.51
C VAL A 14 11.01 -15.27 -6.95
N GLY A 15 10.05 -15.83 -7.69
CA GLY A 15 10.24 -16.20 -9.10
C GLY A 15 10.44 -14.99 -10.04
N TRP A 16 9.96 -13.81 -9.65
CA TRP A 16 10.08 -12.59 -10.46
C TRP A 16 11.41 -11.84 -10.27
N LEU A 17 12.17 -12.22 -9.26
CA LEU A 17 13.47 -11.59 -9.02
C LEU A 17 14.52 -12.11 -10.00
N ARG A 18 15.43 -11.23 -10.41
CA ARG A 18 16.70 -11.64 -11.00
C ARG A 18 17.61 -12.20 -9.93
N ASP A 19 18.64 -12.91 -10.29
CA ASP A 19 19.68 -13.35 -9.36
C ASP A 19 20.36 -12.13 -8.72
N GLY A 20 20.69 -12.22 -7.44
CA GLY A 20 21.14 -11.11 -6.61
C GLY A 20 20.05 -10.07 -6.31
N GLY A 21 18.78 -10.36 -6.66
CA GLY A 21 17.67 -9.41 -6.50
C GLY A 21 17.20 -9.26 -5.06
N THR A 22 16.50 -8.16 -4.78
CA THR A 22 15.93 -7.88 -3.46
C THR A 22 14.41 -7.89 -3.51
N LEU A 23 13.78 -8.66 -2.62
CA LEU A 23 12.35 -8.61 -2.31
C LEU A 23 12.12 -7.73 -1.09
N ASN A 24 11.47 -6.60 -1.27
CA ASN A 24 10.97 -5.81 -0.16
C ASN A 24 9.51 -6.19 0.12
N VAL A 25 9.24 -6.80 1.27
CA VAL A 25 7.90 -7.11 1.77
C VAL A 25 7.36 -5.87 2.49
N PHE A 26 6.60 -5.07 1.77
CA PHE A 26 6.04 -3.81 2.26
C PHE A 26 4.62 -3.98 2.80
N ALA A 27 3.81 -4.82 2.17
CA ALA A 27 2.44 -5.07 2.64
C ALA A 27 2.42 -6.10 3.76
N GLY A 28 1.61 -5.84 4.80
CA GLY A 28 1.28 -6.83 5.82
C GLY A 28 0.39 -7.94 5.26
N PHE A 29 0.54 -9.14 5.81
CA PHE A 29 -0.33 -10.28 5.53
C PHE A 29 -1.34 -10.45 6.66
N HIS A 30 -2.50 -11.03 6.36
CA HIS A 30 -3.45 -11.43 7.39
C HIS A 30 -2.78 -12.46 8.32
N PRO A 31 -3.05 -12.43 9.66
CA PRO A 31 -2.28 -13.22 10.64
C PRO A 31 -2.27 -14.74 10.44
N ASP A 32 -2.99 -15.26 9.46
CA ASP A 32 -3.29 -16.67 9.40
C ASP A 32 -2.53 -17.54 8.39
N PRO A 33 -1.83 -17.20 7.38
CA PRO A 33 -1.01 -18.22 6.76
C PRO A 33 0.49 -18.01 6.99
N VAL A 34 1.11 -19.00 7.58
CA VAL A 34 2.53 -19.26 7.37
C VAL A 34 2.75 -19.43 5.87
N MET A 35 3.52 -18.55 5.26
CA MET A 35 3.80 -18.63 3.83
C MET A 35 5.12 -19.35 3.62
N PRO A 36 5.14 -20.43 2.84
CA PRO A 36 6.39 -21.10 2.53
C PRO A 36 7.25 -20.17 1.66
N LEU A 37 8.46 -19.89 2.10
CA LEU A 37 9.50 -19.24 1.32
C LEU A 37 10.46 -20.34 0.81
N ASP A 38 10.70 -20.36 -0.49
CA ASP A 38 11.69 -21.26 -1.07
C ASP A 38 13.11 -20.79 -0.70
N LEU A 39 13.62 -21.31 0.39
CA LEU A 39 14.97 -20.99 0.88
C LEU A 39 16.08 -21.50 -0.06
N ASN A 40 15.84 -22.54 -0.85
CA ASN A 40 16.80 -22.99 -1.86
C ASN A 40 16.95 -21.95 -2.96
N ALA A 41 15.84 -21.41 -3.45
CA ALA A 41 15.90 -20.31 -4.42
C ALA A 41 16.59 -19.07 -3.83
N VAL A 42 16.32 -18.73 -2.58
CA VAL A 42 16.99 -17.60 -1.89
C VAL A 42 18.49 -17.83 -1.84
N TYR A 43 18.93 -19.04 -1.44
CA TYR A 43 20.35 -19.37 -1.30
C TYR A 43 21.08 -19.41 -2.64
N HIS A 44 20.58 -20.21 -3.59
CA HIS A 44 21.28 -20.44 -4.86
C HIS A 44 21.28 -19.24 -5.80
N ARG A 45 20.32 -18.34 -5.64
CA ARG A 45 20.19 -17.13 -6.45
C ARG A 45 20.64 -15.88 -5.71
N GLU A 46 21.26 -16.03 -4.53
CA GLU A 46 21.77 -14.93 -3.70
C GLU A 46 20.73 -13.82 -3.46
N LEU A 47 19.47 -14.19 -3.20
CA LEU A 47 18.40 -13.22 -3.03
C LEU A 47 18.42 -12.58 -1.64
N THR A 48 18.07 -11.32 -1.57
CA THR A 48 17.85 -10.60 -0.33
C THR A 48 16.35 -10.44 -0.08
N VAL A 49 15.89 -10.78 1.13
CA VAL A 49 14.51 -10.52 1.56
C VAL A 49 14.54 -9.53 2.72
N VAL A 50 13.90 -8.40 2.53
CA VAL A 50 13.82 -7.32 3.53
C VAL A 50 12.37 -6.94 3.77
N SER A 51 12.10 -6.34 4.91
CA SER A 51 10.79 -5.77 5.22
C SER A 51 10.96 -4.45 5.97
N SER A 52 9.92 -3.62 5.92
CA SER A 52 9.78 -2.43 6.74
C SER A 52 8.39 -2.42 7.37
N TYR A 53 8.29 -1.94 8.60
CA TYR A 53 7.03 -1.84 9.30
C TYR A 53 6.90 -0.48 9.96
N SER A 54 5.86 0.23 9.60
CA SER A 54 5.53 1.57 10.08
C SER A 54 6.59 2.65 9.76
N PRO A 55 6.19 3.84 9.38
CA PRO A 55 7.14 4.93 9.18
C PRO A 55 7.63 5.48 10.52
N ALA A 56 8.88 5.91 10.58
CA ALA A 56 9.38 6.77 11.63
C ALA A 56 8.84 8.21 11.45
N LEU A 57 9.02 9.06 12.46
CA LEU A 57 8.57 10.46 12.39
C LEU A 57 9.28 11.22 11.27
N GLU A 58 10.55 10.91 11.06
CA GLU A 58 11.39 11.49 10.00
C GLU A 58 10.84 11.15 8.60
N ASP A 59 10.44 9.89 8.38
CA ASP A 59 9.84 9.44 7.11
C ASP A 59 8.54 10.20 6.81
N LEU A 60 7.71 10.45 7.83
CA LEU A 60 6.47 11.21 7.68
C LEU A 60 6.73 12.67 7.34
N ARG A 61 7.76 13.30 7.93
CA ARG A 61 8.16 14.66 7.60
C ARG A 61 8.65 14.77 6.16
N GLU A 62 9.53 13.87 5.76
CA GLU A 62 10.06 13.84 4.39
C GLU A 62 8.94 13.61 3.37
N ALA A 63 8.02 12.68 3.64
CA ALA A 63 6.87 12.44 2.78
C ALA A 63 5.98 13.70 2.65
N LEU A 64 5.75 14.42 3.75
CA LEU A 64 5.00 15.67 3.72
C LEU A 64 5.73 16.75 2.90
N GLU A 65 7.06 16.89 3.05
CA GLU A 65 7.85 17.81 2.25
C GLU A 65 7.78 17.50 0.75
N PHE A 66 7.79 16.22 0.36
CA PHE A 66 7.62 15.82 -1.04
C PHE A 66 6.27 16.25 -1.60
N ILE A 67 5.21 16.11 -0.81
CA ILE A 67 3.87 16.51 -1.22
C ILE A 67 3.78 18.05 -1.33
N VAL A 68 4.20 18.76 -0.29
CA VAL A 68 4.11 20.24 -0.23
C VAL A 68 4.98 20.91 -1.31
N SER A 69 6.15 20.36 -1.59
CA SER A 69 7.04 20.86 -2.65
C SER A 69 6.60 20.47 -4.08
N GLY A 70 5.55 19.68 -4.23
CA GLY A 70 5.07 19.19 -5.52
C GLY A 70 5.97 18.12 -6.16
N ARG A 71 6.93 17.57 -5.44
CA ARG A 71 7.77 16.46 -5.93
C ARG A 71 7.00 15.15 -6.07
N VAL A 72 5.94 14.98 -5.27
CA VAL A 72 4.98 13.90 -5.38
C VAL A 72 3.60 14.49 -5.60
N ASP A 73 3.01 14.18 -6.74
CA ASP A 73 1.63 14.53 -7.04
C ASP A 73 0.70 13.49 -6.44
N VAL A 74 -0.17 13.90 -5.52
CA VAL A 74 -1.16 13.02 -4.88
C VAL A 74 -2.55 13.14 -5.51
N THR A 75 -2.71 14.00 -6.53
CA THR A 75 -4.00 14.22 -7.18
C THR A 75 -4.39 13.13 -8.17
N PHE A 76 -3.44 12.25 -8.54
CA PHE A 76 -3.68 11.11 -9.42
C PHE A 76 -4.66 10.07 -8.84
N ALA A 77 -4.79 10.02 -7.50
CA ALA A 77 -5.72 9.11 -6.86
C ALA A 77 -7.15 9.65 -6.98
N ASP A 78 -8.08 8.85 -7.52
CA ASP A 78 -9.49 9.21 -7.55
C ASP A 78 -10.02 9.29 -6.11
N GLN A 79 -10.13 10.51 -5.63
CA GLN A 79 -10.55 10.85 -4.27
C GLN A 79 -11.91 11.51 -4.29
N ARG A 80 -12.78 11.14 -3.36
CA ARG A 80 -14.07 11.80 -3.17
C ARG A 80 -14.29 12.13 -1.71
N VAL A 81 -14.78 13.37 -1.48
CA VAL A 81 -15.14 13.83 -0.15
C VAL A 81 -16.62 13.56 0.10
N TYR A 82 -16.94 12.99 1.27
CA TYR A 82 -18.28 12.69 1.73
C TYR A 82 -18.51 13.39 3.07
N GLY A 83 -19.74 13.86 3.32
CA GLY A 83 -20.15 14.20 4.67
C GLY A 83 -20.25 12.95 5.55
N LEU A 84 -20.21 13.13 6.87
CA LEU A 84 -20.28 11.99 7.81
C LEU A 84 -21.61 11.22 7.67
N GLU A 85 -22.69 11.88 7.34
CA GLU A 85 -24.00 11.29 7.10
C GLU A 85 -24.01 10.31 5.91
N ARG A 86 -23.04 10.44 5.02
CA ARG A 86 -22.85 9.59 3.82
C ARG A 86 -21.80 8.51 4.00
N PHE A 87 -21.46 8.14 5.23
CA PHE A 87 -20.45 7.11 5.52
C PHE A 87 -20.71 5.79 4.78
N ASN A 88 -21.95 5.32 4.77
CA ASN A 88 -22.29 4.06 4.11
C ASN A 88 -22.10 4.12 2.58
N ASP A 89 -22.41 5.27 1.96
CA ASP A 89 -22.15 5.49 0.54
C ASP A 89 -20.65 5.47 0.25
N ALA A 90 -19.85 6.11 1.09
CA ALA A 90 -18.40 6.13 0.97
C ALA A 90 -17.82 4.70 1.03
N VAL A 91 -18.26 3.89 1.97
CA VAL A 91 -17.86 2.48 2.09
C VAL A 91 -18.28 1.66 0.86
N ALA A 92 -19.51 1.86 0.37
CA ALA A 92 -20.00 1.19 -0.83
C ALA A 92 -19.19 1.55 -2.08
N ASP A 93 -18.80 2.83 -2.22
CA ASP A 93 -18.01 3.31 -3.36
C ASP A 93 -16.59 2.74 -3.35
N VAL A 94 -15.93 2.68 -2.19
CA VAL A 94 -14.60 2.06 -2.06
C VAL A 94 -14.66 0.55 -2.35
N ARG A 95 -15.64 -0.17 -1.79
CA ARG A 95 -15.82 -1.61 -2.03
C ARG A 95 -16.09 -1.94 -3.49
N ALA A 96 -16.87 -1.10 -4.16
CA ALA A 96 -17.15 -1.23 -5.59
C ALA A 96 -16.03 -0.68 -6.49
N ARG A 97 -14.91 -0.23 -5.91
CA ARG A 97 -13.77 0.37 -6.61
C ARG A 97 -14.16 1.57 -7.50
N ARG A 98 -15.22 2.29 -7.12
CA ARG A 98 -15.61 3.53 -7.81
C ARG A 98 -14.77 4.74 -7.41
N VAL A 99 -14.12 4.65 -6.26
CA VAL A 99 -13.14 5.62 -5.78
C VAL A 99 -11.97 4.87 -5.14
N THR A 100 -10.77 5.41 -5.28
CA THR A 100 -9.57 4.86 -4.67
C THR A 100 -9.50 5.22 -3.18
N LYS A 101 -9.95 6.42 -2.83
CA LYS A 101 -9.97 6.92 -1.45
C LYS A 101 -11.23 7.74 -1.17
N ALA A 102 -11.95 7.37 -0.13
CA ALA A 102 -13.06 8.17 0.41
C ALA A 102 -12.55 9.00 1.59
N ILE A 103 -12.78 10.30 1.55
CA ILE A 103 -12.45 11.24 2.61
C ILE A 103 -13.73 11.63 3.31
N LEU A 104 -13.82 11.41 4.62
CA LEU A 104 -14.95 11.82 5.43
C LEU A 104 -14.64 13.16 6.08
N ALA A 105 -15.45 14.17 5.78
CA ALA A 105 -15.30 15.50 6.34
C ALA A 105 -16.49 15.82 7.25
N PRO A 106 -16.26 16.30 8.49
CA PRO A 106 -17.35 16.62 9.44
C PRO A 106 -18.26 17.73 8.99
N LEU A 107 -17.74 18.66 8.20
CA LEU A 107 -18.45 19.84 7.69
C LEU A 107 -18.15 19.95 6.19
N VAL A 108 -18.95 19.28 5.38
CA VAL A 108 -18.96 19.56 3.93
C VAL A 108 -20.04 20.60 3.71
N GLU A 109 -19.68 21.89 3.70
CA GLU A 109 -20.53 22.86 3.04
C GLU A 109 -20.68 22.43 1.58
N ALA A 110 -21.92 22.15 1.19
CA ALA A 110 -22.23 21.85 -0.20
C ALA A 110 -21.75 23.03 -1.07
N ARG A 111 -20.57 22.88 -1.69
CA ARG A 111 -20.22 23.78 -2.80
C ARG A 111 -21.24 23.50 -3.88
N ARG A 112 -22.18 24.43 -4.01
CA ARG A 112 -23.15 24.56 -5.12
C ARG A 112 -22.40 24.82 -6.42
#